data_69ec2992843dc3a1a72d7b58d661211e
#
_entry.id   69ec2992843dc3a1a72d7b58d661211e
#
_cell.length_a   1.000
_cell.length_b   1.000
_cell.length_c   1.000
_cell.angle_alpha   90.00
_cell.angle_beta   90.00
_cell.angle_gamma   90.00
#
_symmetry.space_group_name_H-M   'P 1'
#
loop_
_entity.id
_entity.type
_entity.pdbx_description
1 polymer ?
#
loop_
_entity_poly.entity_id
_entity_poly.type
_entity_poly.pdbx_seq_one_letter_code
_entity_poly.pdbx_strand_id
1 'polypeptide(L)'
;MAICNFASFSSAAGILLVGKLKGLDETIKIYNLYGPYRDREVYWQQLMDEDHINGSHTILGGDMNFTISPSEVWGSTRWDPLAGFLWDFMDEVGVVDICPTPISPTWRNNRIESAGVAKRLDRFLITDQLVNKLDKFRVWHINSIISDHVPICLQIELEKSLRYYPFKFNHIWLEDPDFVNLVRQFWINCEAVDGRFFMD
;
A
#
# COMPACT_ATOMS: atom_id res chain seq x y z
N MET A 1 -4.88 10.16 -7.98
CA MET A 1 -4.42 10.63 -6.65
C MET A 1 -4.05 12.09 -6.77
N ALA A 2 -4.68 12.99 -6.04
CA ALA A 2 -4.31 14.40 -6.05
C ALA A 2 -3.34 14.63 -4.88
N ILE A 3 -2.09 14.88 -5.19
CA ILE A 3 -1.03 15.20 -4.24
C ILE A 3 -1.10 16.70 -3.96
N CYS A 4 -1.14 17.08 -2.70
CA CYS A 4 -1.07 18.48 -2.28
C CYS A 4 0.27 18.70 -1.60
N ASN A 5 1.10 19.58 -2.11
CA ASN A 5 2.35 20.09 -1.53
C ASN A 5 3.23 19.06 -0.79
N PHE A 6 4.34 18.65 -1.42
CA PHE A 6 5.39 17.85 -0.78
C PHE A 6 6.69 18.64 -0.68
N ALA A 7 7.35 18.57 0.48
CA ALA A 7 8.77 18.86 0.62
C ALA A 7 9.57 17.58 0.34
N SER A 8 10.71 17.68 -0.32
CA SER A 8 11.61 16.56 -0.60
C SER A 8 12.95 16.73 0.09
N PHE A 9 13.45 15.65 0.66
CA PHE A 9 14.77 15.56 1.28
C PHE A 9 15.50 14.37 0.65
N SER A 10 16.77 14.54 0.30
CA SER A 10 17.57 13.46 -0.25
C SER A 10 18.79 13.19 0.63
N SER A 11 19.11 11.93 0.80
CA SER A 11 20.30 11.44 1.51
C SER A 11 20.93 10.27 0.75
N ALA A 12 22.04 9.74 1.25
CA ALA A 12 22.62 8.51 0.73
C ALA A 12 21.69 7.29 0.91
N ALA A 13 20.76 7.36 1.85
CA ALA A 13 19.78 6.30 2.14
C ALA A 13 18.59 6.31 1.18
N GLY A 14 18.28 7.43 0.54
CA GLY A 14 17.14 7.54 -0.34
C GLY A 14 16.53 8.94 -0.42
N ILE A 15 15.29 9.00 -0.85
CA ILE A 15 14.53 10.24 -1.02
C ILE A 15 13.28 10.17 -0.14
N LEU A 16 13.16 11.12 0.78
CA LEU A 16 11.98 11.30 1.61
C LEU A 16 11.09 12.41 1.04
N LEU A 17 9.82 12.13 0.85
CA LEU A 17 8.77 13.09 0.55
C LEU A 17 7.89 13.26 1.78
N VAL A 18 7.66 14.49 2.19
CA VAL A 18 6.79 14.82 3.33
C VAL A 18 5.70 15.78 2.86
N GLY A 19 4.45 15.45 3.10
CA GLY A 19 3.35 16.28 2.64
C GLY A 19 1.98 15.76 3.01
N LYS A 20 0.96 16.20 2.27
CA LYS A 20 -0.43 15.80 2.49
C LYS A 20 -1.03 15.12 1.27
N LEU A 21 -1.78 14.07 1.52
CA LEU A 21 -2.64 13.45 0.50
C LEU A 21 -4.05 14.04 0.60
N LYS A 22 -4.70 14.23 -0.54
CA LYS A 22 -6.10 14.64 -0.55
C LYS A 22 -6.97 13.56 0.12
N GLY A 23 -7.66 13.92 1.18
CA GLY A 23 -8.50 13.01 1.96
C GLY A 23 -7.84 12.43 3.20
N LEU A 24 -6.59 12.80 3.47
CA LEU A 24 -5.89 12.52 4.72
C LEU A 24 -5.54 13.87 5.38
N ASP A 25 -6.03 14.10 6.58
CA ASP A 25 -5.79 15.37 7.30
C ASP A 25 -4.36 15.44 7.84
N GLU A 26 -3.78 14.30 8.14
CA GLU A 26 -2.43 14.18 8.67
C GLU A 26 -1.36 14.23 7.59
N THR A 27 -0.16 14.54 8.01
CA THR A 27 1.02 14.50 7.15
C THR A 27 1.43 13.06 6.87
N ILE A 28 1.69 12.75 5.59
CA ILE A 28 2.26 11.48 5.15
C ILE A 28 3.74 11.64 4.82
N LYS A 29 4.51 10.63 5.16
CA LYS A 29 5.90 10.46 4.75
C LYS A 29 5.99 9.32 3.73
N ILE A 30 6.66 9.55 2.62
CA ILE A 30 6.92 8.54 1.60
C ILE A 30 8.43 8.50 1.39
N TYR A 31 9.05 7.40 1.75
CA TYR A 31 10.48 7.23 1.67
C TYR A 31 10.82 6.20 0.59
N ASN A 32 11.50 6.64 -0.49
CA ASN A 32 12.06 5.74 -1.49
C ASN A 32 13.49 5.38 -1.07
N LEU A 33 13.68 4.13 -0.68
CA LEU A 33 14.90 3.59 -0.09
C LEU A 33 15.69 2.77 -1.11
N TYR A 34 17.00 2.78 -0.97
CA TYR A 34 17.91 1.85 -1.60
C TYR A 34 18.78 1.21 -0.51
N GLY A 35 18.40 0.01 -0.11
CA GLY A 35 19.12 -0.78 0.89
C GLY A 35 20.51 -1.17 0.38
N PRO A 36 21.58 -0.98 1.17
CA PRO A 36 22.93 -1.34 0.75
C PRO A 36 23.10 -2.85 0.64
N TYR A 37 24.03 -3.29 -0.17
CA TYR A 37 24.39 -4.71 -0.28
C TYR A 37 25.31 -5.17 0.88
N ARG A 38 26.08 -4.25 1.48
CA ARG A 38 26.98 -4.49 2.60
C ARG A 38 26.58 -3.64 3.79
N ASP A 39 26.96 -4.06 4.99
CA ASP A 39 26.70 -3.35 6.25
C ASP A 39 25.22 -3.01 6.44
N ARG A 40 24.34 -3.90 5.98
CA ARG A 40 22.88 -3.72 5.94
C ARG A 40 22.29 -3.49 7.32
N GLU A 41 22.73 -4.26 8.33
CA GLU A 41 22.25 -4.14 9.71
C GLU A 41 22.53 -2.74 10.27
N VAL A 42 23.74 -2.23 10.08
CA VAL A 42 24.12 -0.87 10.51
C VAL A 42 23.27 0.19 9.82
N TYR A 43 23.03 0.04 8.52
CA TYR A 43 22.22 0.96 7.76
C TYR A 43 20.75 1.01 8.27
N TRP A 44 20.15 -0.17 8.48
CA TRP A 44 18.77 -0.23 8.96
C TRP A 44 18.63 0.24 10.40
N GLN A 45 19.63 -0.02 11.26
CA GLN A 45 19.67 0.51 12.60
C GLN A 45 19.75 2.03 12.61
N GLN A 46 20.63 2.62 11.79
CA GLN A 46 20.71 4.07 11.65
C GLN A 46 19.41 4.67 11.14
N LEU A 47 18.73 3.97 10.23
CA LEU A 47 17.45 4.41 9.70
C LEU A 47 16.35 4.39 10.78
N MET A 48 16.37 3.43 11.72
CA MET A 48 15.46 3.41 12.89
C MET A 48 15.71 4.56 13.85
N ASP A 49 16.99 4.91 14.05
CA ASP A 49 17.37 6.00 14.95
C ASP A 49 17.01 7.39 14.38
N GLU A 50 16.73 7.48 13.08
CA GLU A 50 16.30 8.72 12.43
C GLU A 50 14.80 8.96 12.65
N ASP A 51 14.43 10.14 13.16
CA ASP A 51 13.02 10.58 13.33
C ASP A 51 12.21 10.56 12.00
N HIS A 52 12.87 10.33 10.88
CA HIS A 52 12.24 10.35 9.57
C HIS A 52 11.32 9.15 9.32
N ILE A 53 11.61 7.98 9.90
CA ILE A 53 10.76 6.80 9.77
C ILE A 53 9.66 6.81 10.82
N ASN A 54 9.95 7.36 11.98
CA ASN A 54 8.99 7.44 13.08
C ASN A 54 7.84 8.36 12.69
N GLY A 55 6.66 7.82 12.62
CA GLY A 55 5.46 8.59 12.30
C GLY A 55 4.28 7.71 11.94
N SER A 56 3.09 8.21 12.25
CA SER A 56 1.85 7.45 12.13
C SER A 56 1.44 7.12 10.68
N HIS A 57 1.97 7.84 9.69
CA HIS A 57 1.55 7.71 8.29
C HIS A 57 2.78 7.67 7.37
N THR A 58 3.50 6.55 7.40
CA THR A 58 4.73 6.38 6.63
C THR A 58 4.60 5.22 5.65
N ILE A 59 5.11 5.43 4.44
CA ILE A 59 5.31 4.43 3.40
C ILE A 59 6.80 4.37 3.11
N LEU A 60 7.41 3.22 3.31
CA LEU A 60 8.76 2.92 2.86
C LEU A 60 8.65 2.08 1.58
N GLY A 61 9.32 2.47 0.52
CA GLY A 61 9.30 1.75 -0.76
C GLY A 61 10.65 1.72 -1.42
N GLY A 62 10.95 0.67 -2.17
CA GLY A 62 12.18 0.55 -2.94
C GLY A 62 12.89 -0.79 -2.80
N ASP A 63 14.12 -0.86 -3.25
CA ASP A 63 14.99 -2.01 -3.12
C ASP A 63 15.56 -2.07 -1.69
N MET A 64 15.05 -3.01 -0.92
CA MET A 64 15.48 -3.21 0.48
C MET A 64 16.72 -4.11 0.59
N ASN A 65 17.08 -4.79 -0.51
CA ASN A 65 18.13 -5.81 -0.55
C ASN A 65 17.97 -6.95 0.48
N PHE A 66 16.72 -7.23 0.89
CA PHE A 66 16.38 -8.31 1.81
C PHE A 66 15.40 -9.31 1.19
N THR A 67 15.54 -10.57 1.63
CA THR A 67 14.46 -11.56 1.57
C THR A 67 14.10 -11.97 3.00
N ILE A 68 12.82 -12.03 3.33
CA ILE A 68 12.34 -12.34 4.68
C ILE A 68 11.84 -13.78 4.82
N SER A 69 11.68 -14.48 3.71
CA SER A 69 11.20 -15.86 3.67
C SER A 69 11.88 -16.65 2.54
N PRO A 70 12.09 -17.97 2.72
CA PRO A 70 12.52 -18.84 1.64
C PRO A 70 11.62 -18.81 0.40
N SER A 71 10.33 -18.55 0.56
CA SER A 71 9.36 -18.41 -0.54
C SER A 71 9.61 -17.20 -1.45
N GLU A 72 10.50 -16.30 -1.06
CA GLU A 72 10.90 -15.11 -1.84
C GLU A 72 12.20 -15.32 -2.62
N VAL A 73 12.72 -16.55 -2.65
CA VAL A 73 13.95 -16.91 -3.35
C VAL A 73 13.66 -18.05 -4.31
N TRP A 74 13.93 -17.85 -5.58
CA TRP A 74 13.77 -18.84 -6.67
C TRP A 74 15.13 -19.20 -7.24
N GLY A 75 15.34 -20.47 -7.53
CA GLY A 75 16.60 -20.98 -8.10
C GLY A 75 17.75 -21.06 -7.11
N SER A 76 17.49 -20.90 -5.80
CA SER A 76 18.50 -21.07 -4.75
C SER A 76 17.81 -21.48 -3.44
N THR A 77 18.52 -22.24 -2.63
CA THR A 77 18.10 -22.60 -1.26
C THR A 77 18.69 -21.67 -0.21
N ARG A 78 19.53 -20.72 -0.64
CA ARG A 78 20.15 -19.75 0.28
C ARG A 78 19.18 -18.59 0.50
N TRP A 79 18.73 -18.45 1.71
CA TRP A 79 17.95 -17.31 2.16
C TRP A 79 18.81 -16.28 2.89
N ASP A 80 18.25 -15.13 3.18
CA ASP A 80 18.97 -14.02 3.79
C ASP A 80 19.26 -14.30 5.27
N PRO A 81 20.53 -14.28 5.72
CA PRO A 81 20.86 -14.47 7.13
C PRO A 81 20.31 -13.37 8.04
N LEU A 82 20.00 -12.19 7.49
CA LEU A 82 19.41 -11.05 8.22
C LEU A 82 17.89 -10.99 8.14
N ALA A 83 17.22 -12.05 7.68
CA ALA A 83 15.76 -12.06 7.61
C ALA A 83 15.10 -11.83 8.98
N GLY A 84 15.64 -12.41 10.06
CA GLY A 84 15.17 -12.16 11.42
C GLY A 84 15.29 -10.70 11.82
N PHE A 85 16.43 -10.08 11.54
CA PHE A 85 16.65 -8.66 11.79
C PHE A 85 15.59 -7.77 11.09
N LEU A 86 15.23 -8.08 9.83
CA LEU A 86 14.22 -7.31 9.13
C LEU A 86 12.81 -7.50 9.75
N TRP A 87 12.51 -8.69 10.27
CA TRP A 87 11.27 -8.92 11.02
C TRP A 87 11.23 -8.06 12.28
N ASP A 88 12.31 -8.04 13.07
CA ASP A 88 12.43 -7.22 14.28
C ASP A 88 12.31 -5.73 13.94
N PHE A 89 12.97 -5.28 12.85
CA PHE A 89 12.84 -3.92 12.33
C PHE A 89 11.39 -3.57 12.00
N MET A 90 10.67 -4.44 11.29
CA MET A 90 9.29 -4.17 10.90
C MET A 90 8.36 -4.07 12.13
N ASP A 91 8.58 -4.91 13.12
CA ASP A 91 7.82 -4.92 14.38
C ASP A 91 8.09 -3.65 15.19
N GLU A 92 9.36 -3.28 15.36
CA GLU A 92 9.79 -2.10 16.14
C GLU A 92 9.28 -0.78 15.51
N VAL A 93 9.36 -0.67 14.19
CA VAL A 93 8.87 0.52 13.46
C VAL A 93 7.35 0.51 13.28
N GLY A 94 6.70 -0.63 13.50
CA GLY A 94 5.26 -0.81 13.32
C GLY A 94 4.84 -0.70 11.86
N VAL A 95 5.55 -1.40 10.96
CA VAL A 95 5.24 -1.42 9.52
C VAL A 95 4.88 -2.82 9.04
N VAL A 96 4.00 -2.89 8.07
CA VAL A 96 3.52 -4.12 7.41
C VAL A 96 4.03 -4.18 5.98
N ASP A 97 4.55 -5.33 5.58
CA ASP A 97 4.94 -5.60 4.18
C ASP A 97 3.70 -5.86 3.32
N ILE A 98 3.46 -4.99 2.35
CA ILE A 98 2.35 -5.13 1.40
C ILE A 98 2.79 -6.01 0.24
N CYS A 99 2.48 -7.29 0.35
CA CYS A 99 2.87 -8.29 -0.64
C CYS A 99 1.95 -8.28 -1.87
N PRO A 100 2.50 -8.44 -3.08
CA PRO A 100 1.69 -8.76 -4.25
C PRO A 100 1.09 -10.17 -4.13
N THR A 101 -0.04 -10.40 -4.77
CA THR A 101 -0.67 -11.72 -4.85
C THR A 101 -0.82 -12.12 -6.31
N PRO A 102 -0.13 -13.18 -6.76
CA PRO A 102 0.84 -14.02 -6.04
C PRO A 102 2.17 -13.31 -5.78
N ILE A 103 2.93 -13.82 -4.79
CA ILE A 103 4.32 -13.36 -4.55
C ILE A 103 5.15 -13.72 -5.77
N SER A 104 5.93 -12.77 -6.26
CA SER A 104 6.79 -12.93 -7.44
C SER A 104 8.10 -12.16 -7.26
N PRO A 105 9.18 -12.58 -7.97
CA PRO A 105 10.47 -11.93 -7.86
C PRO A 105 10.45 -10.52 -8.46
N THR A 106 11.16 -9.62 -7.82
CA THR A 106 11.39 -8.25 -8.30
C THR A 106 12.79 -8.05 -8.87
N TRP A 107 13.70 -8.98 -8.63
CA TRP A 107 15.06 -8.97 -9.12
C TRP A 107 15.49 -10.34 -9.67
N ARG A 108 16.35 -10.33 -10.70
CA ARG A 108 16.92 -11.54 -11.31
C ARG A 108 18.40 -11.32 -11.67
N ASN A 109 19.22 -12.34 -11.46
CA ASN A 109 20.65 -12.29 -11.81
C ASN A 109 20.92 -12.48 -13.33
N ASN A 110 19.87 -12.59 -14.15
CA ASN A 110 19.93 -12.78 -15.61
C ASN A 110 20.81 -13.95 -16.10
N ARG A 111 21.11 -14.92 -15.22
CA ARG A 111 21.82 -16.15 -15.61
C ARG A 111 20.82 -17.20 -16.07
N ILE A 112 21.31 -18.11 -16.94
CA ILE A 112 20.49 -19.16 -17.57
C ILE A 112 20.61 -20.46 -16.77
N GLU A 113 19.62 -21.34 -16.88
CA GLU A 113 19.55 -22.68 -16.33
C GLU A 113 19.71 -22.72 -14.79
N SER A 114 20.48 -23.70 -14.28
CA SER A 114 20.67 -23.92 -12.85
C SER A 114 21.40 -22.78 -12.10
N ALA A 115 21.99 -21.82 -12.82
CA ALA A 115 22.64 -20.64 -12.26
C ALA A 115 21.68 -19.44 -12.12
N GLY A 116 20.46 -19.54 -12.63
CA GLY A 116 19.43 -18.51 -12.53
C GLY A 116 18.92 -18.38 -11.09
N VAL A 117 19.00 -17.18 -10.53
CA VAL A 117 18.45 -16.84 -9.21
C VAL A 117 17.56 -15.62 -9.37
N ALA A 118 16.39 -15.68 -8.76
CA ALA A 118 15.49 -14.54 -8.66
C ALA A 118 15.08 -14.33 -7.20
N LYS A 119 14.82 -13.08 -6.82
CA LYS A 119 14.48 -12.71 -5.45
C LYS A 119 13.44 -11.60 -5.43
N ARG A 120 12.65 -11.54 -4.35
CA ARG A 120 11.85 -10.37 -4.05
C ARG A 120 12.63 -9.44 -3.12
N LEU A 121 13.22 -8.39 -3.68
CA LEU A 121 14.05 -7.41 -2.97
C LEU A 121 13.34 -6.06 -2.81
N ASP A 122 12.50 -5.71 -3.80
CA ASP A 122 11.74 -4.47 -3.80
C ASP A 122 10.41 -4.67 -3.06
N ARG A 123 10.08 -3.73 -2.15
CA ARG A 123 8.93 -3.83 -1.24
C ARG A 123 8.27 -2.48 -1.01
N PHE A 124 7.05 -2.55 -0.51
CA PHE A 124 6.39 -1.45 0.19
C PHE A 124 6.06 -1.88 1.61
N LEU A 125 6.63 -1.16 2.58
CA LEU A 125 6.30 -1.28 3.99
C LEU A 125 5.46 -0.06 4.38
N ILE A 126 4.32 -0.29 5.02
CA ILE A 126 3.37 0.77 5.40
C ILE A 126 3.10 0.67 6.90
N THR A 127 3.09 1.80 7.60
CA THR A 127 2.75 1.82 9.02
C THR A 127 1.33 1.30 9.25
N ASP A 128 1.14 0.51 10.30
CA ASP A 128 -0.16 -0.06 10.71
C ASP A 128 -1.25 1.01 10.81
N GLN A 129 -0.88 2.17 11.35
CA GLN A 129 -1.80 3.30 11.50
C GLN A 129 -2.28 3.85 10.16
N LEU A 130 -1.43 3.85 9.13
CA LEU A 130 -1.84 4.24 7.79
C LEU A 130 -2.68 3.13 7.13
N VAL A 131 -2.28 1.86 7.28
CA VAL A 131 -3.03 0.71 6.74
C VAL A 131 -4.48 0.73 7.23
N ASN A 132 -4.71 1.04 8.51
CA ASN A 132 -6.04 1.12 9.10
C ASN A 132 -6.92 2.27 8.54
N LYS A 133 -6.34 3.22 7.82
CA LYS A 133 -7.06 4.31 7.12
C LYS A 133 -7.28 4.03 5.63
N LEU A 134 -6.79 2.91 5.14
CA LEU A 134 -6.95 2.52 3.75
C LEU A 134 -8.22 1.67 3.56
N ASP A 135 -9.06 2.04 2.60
CA ASP A 135 -10.17 1.20 2.14
C ASP A 135 -9.65 0.03 1.32
N LYS A 136 -8.70 0.34 0.42
CA LYS A 136 -8.07 -0.65 -0.45
C LYS A 136 -6.61 -0.32 -0.68
N PHE A 137 -5.83 -1.37 -0.81
CA PHE A 137 -4.45 -1.26 -1.27
C PHE A 137 -4.06 -2.49 -2.07
N ARG A 138 -3.15 -2.31 -3.02
CA ARG A 138 -2.56 -3.41 -3.79
C ARG A 138 -1.19 -3.04 -4.30
N VAL A 139 -0.35 -4.07 -4.47
CA VAL A 139 0.95 -3.99 -5.13
C VAL A 139 0.91 -4.83 -6.40
N TRP A 140 1.48 -4.32 -7.48
CA TRP A 140 1.67 -5.06 -8.73
C TRP A 140 2.98 -4.69 -9.40
N HIS A 141 3.40 -5.50 -10.35
CA HIS A 141 4.61 -5.30 -11.13
C HIS A 141 4.32 -4.65 -12.48
N ILE A 142 5.27 -3.83 -12.95
CA ILE A 142 5.28 -3.31 -14.30
C ILE A 142 6.34 -4.07 -15.07
N ASN A 143 5.97 -4.76 -16.15
CA ASN A 143 6.94 -5.47 -16.97
C ASN A 143 7.99 -4.52 -17.50
N SER A 144 9.25 -4.82 -17.26
CA SER A 144 10.42 -4.08 -17.75
C SER A 144 11.46 -5.07 -18.27
N ILE A 145 12.09 -4.71 -19.38
CA ILE A 145 13.20 -5.47 -19.98
C ILE A 145 14.53 -4.72 -19.92
N ILE A 146 14.53 -3.54 -19.31
CA ILE A 146 15.68 -2.61 -19.31
C ILE A 146 16.60 -2.85 -18.11
N SER A 147 16.06 -3.41 -17.02
CA SER A 147 16.75 -3.60 -15.74
C SER A 147 16.64 -5.05 -15.29
N ASP A 148 17.56 -5.51 -14.47
CA ASP A 148 17.47 -6.75 -13.69
C ASP A 148 16.44 -6.66 -12.55
N HIS A 149 15.97 -5.44 -12.21
CA HIS A 149 14.80 -5.20 -11.36
C HIS A 149 13.53 -4.98 -12.14
N VAL A 150 12.42 -5.42 -11.57
CA VAL A 150 11.06 -5.19 -12.07
C VAL A 150 10.44 -4.08 -11.24
N PRO A 151 10.03 -2.95 -11.84
CA PRO A 151 9.36 -1.87 -11.10
C PRO A 151 8.09 -2.36 -10.43
N ILE A 152 7.90 -1.95 -9.18
CA ILE A 152 6.70 -2.24 -8.40
C ILE A 152 5.86 -0.96 -8.23
N CYS A 153 4.55 -1.13 -8.23
CA CYS A 153 3.60 -0.04 -7.99
C CYS A 153 2.74 -0.36 -6.78
N LEU A 154 2.55 0.65 -5.94
CA LEU A 154 1.59 0.63 -4.84
C LEU A 154 0.41 1.52 -5.19
N GLN A 155 -0.79 0.98 -5.18
CA GLN A 155 -2.04 1.73 -5.21
C GLN A 155 -2.66 1.69 -3.83
N ILE A 156 -3.06 2.86 -3.34
CA ILE A 156 -3.81 3.01 -2.10
C ILE A 156 -5.08 3.82 -2.35
N GLU A 157 -6.15 3.45 -1.69
CA GLU A 157 -7.41 4.19 -1.62
C GLU A 157 -7.70 4.47 -0.16
N LEU A 158 -7.79 5.73 0.22
CA LEU A 158 -8.17 6.12 1.57
C LEU A 158 -9.64 5.77 1.80
N GLU A 159 -9.95 5.37 3.03
CA GLU A 159 -11.31 5.20 3.45
C GLU A 159 -12.09 6.49 3.16
N LYS A 160 -13.10 6.39 2.34
CA LYS A 160 -13.96 7.53 2.05
C LYS A 160 -14.77 7.75 3.33
N SER A 161 -14.48 8.82 4.07
CA SER A 161 -15.47 9.34 4.98
C SER A 161 -16.77 9.41 4.18
N LEU A 162 -17.78 8.71 4.64
CA LEU A 162 -19.11 8.79 4.01
C LEU A 162 -19.51 10.26 4.01
N ARG A 163 -19.09 10.99 2.96
CA ARG A 163 -19.70 12.27 2.70
C ARG A 163 -21.13 11.91 2.34
N TYR A 164 -22.04 12.16 3.22
CA TYR A 164 -23.44 12.21 2.90
C TYR A 164 -23.59 13.22 1.77
N TYR A 165 -23.46 12.75 0.54
CA TYR A 165 -23.97 13.52 -0.58
C TYR A 165 -25.48 13.50 -0.40
N PRO A 166 -26.12 14.66 -0.25
CA PRO A 166 -27.56 14.68 -0.19
C PRO A 166 -28.08 13.93 -1.42
N PHE A 167 -28.97 12.97 -1.20
CA PHE A 167 -29.58 12.22 -2.29
C PHE A 167 -30.19 13.21 -3.26
N LYS A 168 -29.67 13.23 -4.49
CA LYS A 168 -30.22 14.06 -5.55
C LYS A 168 -31.20 13.21 -6.34
N PHE A 169 -32.48 13.40 -6.05
CA PHE A 169 -33.55 12.80 -6.81
C PHE A 169 -33.56 13.37 -8.23
N ASN A 170 -33.46 12.50 -9.24
CA ASN A 170 -33.63 12.89 -10.62
C ASN A 170 -35.10 12.72 -10.98
N HIS A 171 -35.83 13.83 -11.22
CA HIS A 171 -37.25 13.82 -11.54
C HIS A 171 -37.58 13.04 -12.83
N ILE A 172 -36.64 12.89 -13.76
CA ILE A 172 -36.80 12.06 -14.98
C ILE A 172 -37.11 10.59 -14.61
N TRP A 173 -36.70 10.11 -13.46
CA TRP A 173 -37.07 8.75 -13.01
C TRP A 173 -38.58 8.57 -12.81
N LEU A 174 -39.32 9.64 -12.58
CA LEU A 174 -40.77 9.57 -12.48
C LEU A 174 -41.48 9.36 -13.84
N GLU A 175 -40.76 9.58 -14.93
CA GLU A 175 -41.24 9.33 -16.28
C GLU A 175 -41.11 7.86 -16.68
N ASP A 176 -40.32 7.09 -15.93
CA ASP A 176 -40.13 5.66 -16.11
C ASP A 176 -41.19 4.85 -15.30
N PRO A 177 -42.14 4.19 -15.96
CA PRO A 177 -43.16 3.40 -15.27
C PRO A 177 -42.60 2.26 -14.44
N ASP A 178 -41.47 1.65 -14.83
CA ASP A 178 -40.86 0.55 -14.12
C ASP A 178 -40.21 1.03 -12.83
N PHE A 179 -39.59 2.19 -12.84
CA PHE A 179 -39.08 2.83 -11.62
C PHE A 179 -40.20 3.19 -10.66
N VAL A 180 -41.28 3.82 -11.14
CA VAL A 180 -42.44 4.17 -10.32
C VAL A 180 -43.06 2.93 -9.68
N ASN A 181 -43.21 1.84 -10.45
CA ASN A 181 -43.77 0.59 -9.94
C ASN A 181 -42.83 -0.05 -8.89
N LEU A 182 -41.52 -0.03 -9.12
CA LEU A 182 -40.52 -0.54 -8.16
C LEU A 182 -40.59 0.18 -6.82
N VAL A 183 -40.66 1.54 -6.86
CA VAL A 183 -40.75 2.36 -5.66
C VAL A 183 -42.08 2.06 -4.92
N ARG A 184 -43.19 1.96 -5.66
CA ARG A 184 -44.50 1.64 -5.07
C ARG A 184 -44.51 0.28 -4.39
N GLN A 185 -43.96 -0.75 -5.04
CA GLN A 185 -43.85 -2.10 -4.47
C GLN A 185 -42.98 -2.11 -3.21
N PHE A 186 -41.86 -1.41 -3.25
CA PHE A 186 -40.99 -1.29 -2.09
C PHE A 186 -41.69 -0.61 -0.92
N TRP A 187 -42.43 0.47 -1.17
CA TRP A 187 -43.18 1.19 -0.14
C TRP A 187 -44.29 0.36 0.51
N ILE A 188 -45.07 -0.36 -0.30
CA ILE A 188 -46.11 -1.26 0.21
C ILE A 188 -45.50 -2.38 1.06
N ASN A 189 -44.36 -2.92 0.65
CA ASN A 189 -43.68 -3.95 1.42
C ASN A 189 -43.06 -3.44 2.72
N CYS A 190 -42.63 -2.17 2.77
CA CYS A 190 -42.12 -1.54 3.99
C CYS A 190 -43.23 -1.23 4.99
N GLU A 191 -44.43 -0.82 4.54
CA GLU A 191 -45.59 -0.61 5.42
C GLU A 191 -46.09 -1.91 6.06
N ALA A 192 -45.82 -3.06 5.41
CA ALA A 192 -46.24 -4.37 5.95
C ALA A 192 -45.28 -4.89 7.03
N VAL A 193 -44.06 -4.32 7.19
CA VAL A 193 -43.01 -4.87 8.07
C VAL A 193 -42.84 -4.08 9.36
N ASP A 194 -43.05 -2.75 9.40
CA ASP A 194 -42.92 -1.98 10.65
C ASP A 194 -43.55 -0.57 10.49
N GLY A 195 -44.58 -0.30 11.27
CA GLY A 195 -45.26 1.02 11.33
C GLY A 195 -44.43 2.11 12.03
N ARG A 196 -43.16 2.25 11.77
CA ARG A 196 -42.31 3.31 12.31
C ARG A 196 -41.47 3.95 11.20
N PHE A 197 -41.99 4.99 10.61
CA PHE A 197 -41.15 5.97 9.91
C PHE A 197 -40.59 6.96 10.93
N PHE A 198 -39.25 7.00 11.05
CA PHE A 198 -38.59 8.13 11.69
C PHE A 198 -38.65 9.33 10.74
N MET A 199 -39.47 10.32 11.09
CA MET A 199 -39.27 11.70 10.70
C MET A 199 -38.52 12.37 11.86
N ASP A 200 -37.27 12.69 11.66
CA ASP A 200 -36.55 13.76 12.34
C ASP A 200 -35.63 14.43 11.32
#